data_f9ad41eb6e7645603af508f5a5cb5604
#
_entry.id   f9ad41eb6e7645603af508f5a5cb5604
#
_cell.length_a   1.000
_cell.length_b   1.000
_cell.length_c   1.000
_cell.angle_alpha   90.00
_cell.angle_beta   90.00
_cell.angle_gamma   90.00
#
_symmetry.space_group_name_H-M   'P 1'
#
loop_
_entity.id
_entity.type
_entity.pdbx_description
1 polymer ?
#
loop_
_entity_poly.entity_id
_entity_poly.type
_entity_poly.pdbx_seq_one_letter_code
_entity_poly.pdbx_strand_id
1 'polypeptide(L)'
;MNIPQNNEASLLKKAKNGDKNAFNLMVIKYQPRIMSVLYGFLKTHSDAEDLTQQTFIKAWTNLDKFRGESSFYTWIYRIAINLAKNFVKKPSTQIEKTSLSIDEHQYDLPEDLDPLSFISNEQLKSGLDSFISSMPEKLKTAFILREYEGKSYEEIAVVTNCPVGTVRSRIFRAREEIINYFKEELYERD
;
A
#
# COMPACT_ATOMS: atom_id res chain seq x y z
N MET A 1 5.08 -0.35 20.72
CA MET A 1 4.89 -1.58 21.54
C MET A 1 4.83 -2.77 20.60
N ASN A 2 5.84 -3.64 20.60
CA ASN A 2 5.82 -4.87 19.81
C ASN A 2 4.99 -5.93 20.56
N ILE A 3 3.79 -6.21 20.09
CA ILE A 3 3.00 -7.35 20.58
C ILE A 3 3.65 -8.62 20.00
N PRO A 4 4.15 -9.57 20.83
CA PRO A 4 4.72 -10.82 20.33
C PRO A 4 3.70 -11.56 19.46
N GLN A 5 4.16 -12.25 18.40
CA GLN A 5 3.26 -13.01 17.48
C GLN A 5 2.36 -14.01 18.19
N ASN A 6 2.82 -14.57 19.31
CA ASN A 6 2.02 -15.49 20.13
C ASN A 6 0.79 -14.85 20.78
N ASN A 7 0.76 -13.52 20.89
CA ASN A 7 -0.36 -12.77 21.48
C ASN A 7 -1.42 -12.41 20.42
N GLU A 8 -1.04 -12.31 19.14
CA GLU A 8 -1.94 -11.91 18.06
C GLU A 8 -3.05 -12.94 17.79
N ALA A 9 -2.69 -14.22 17.71
CA ALA A 9 -3.68 -15.30 17.54
C ALA A 9 -4.69 -15.35 18.69
N SER A 10 -4.22 -15.09 19.93
CA SER A 10 -5.09 -15.01 21.11
C SER A 10 -6.03 -13.79 21.03
N LEU A 11 -5.50 -12.62 20.63
CA LEU A 11 -6.32 -11.40 20.45
C LEU A 11 -7.37 -11.59 19.36
N LEU A 12 -6.98 -12.18 18.21
CA LEU A 12 -7.91 -12.50 17.13
C LEU A 12 -9.03 -13.43 17.59
N LYS A 13 -8.69 -14.49 18.34
CA LYS A 13 -9.70 -15.42 18.88
C LYS A 13 -10.69 -14.71 19.82
N LYS A 14 -10.19 -13.85 20.72
CA LYS A 14 -11.05 -13.05 21.62
C LYS A 14 -11.91 -12.06 20.83
N ALA A 15 -11.34 -11.36 19.87
CA ALA A 15 -12.05 -10.40 19.04
C ALA A 15 -13.16 -11.07 18.21
N LYS A 16 -12.92 -12.27 17.66
CA LYS A 16 -13.97 -13.08 16.99
C LYS A 16 -15.11 -13.48 17.92
N ASN A 17 -14.84 -13.62 19.19
CA ASN A 17 -15.86 -13.90 20.22
C ASN A 17 -16.54 -12.60 20.74
N GLY A 18 -16.32 -11.46 20.07
CA GLY A 18 -16.98 -10.19 20.39
C GLY A 18 -16.22 -9.30 21.39
N ASP A 19 -14.99 -9.66 21.77
CA ASP A 19 -14.17 -8.83 22.66
C ASP A 19 -13.63 -7.60 21.91
N LYS A 20 -14.30 -6.45 22.14
CA LYS A 20 -13.93 -5.16 21.54
C LYS A 20 -12.54 -4.68 21.99
N ASN A 21 -12.13 -4.98 23.23
CA ASN A 21 -10.82 -4.56 23.74
C ASN A 21 -9.69 -5.32 23.04
N ALA A 22 -9.88 -6.62 22.78
CA ALA A 22 -8.93 -7.40 21.99
C ALA A 22 -8.80 -6.87 20.57
N PHE A 23 -9.90 -6.50 19.92
CA PHE A 23 -9.85 -5.86 18.59
C PHE A 23 -9.20 -4.49 18.63
N ASN A 24 -9.48 -3.68 19.64
CA ASN A 24 -8.86 -2.35 19.78
C ASN A 24 -7.33 -2.42 19.89
N LEU A 25 -6.78 -3.43 20.56
CA LEU A 25 -5.33 -3.68 20.58
C LEU A 25 -4.78 -3.99 19.18
N MET A 26 -5.55 -4.69 18.34
CA MET A 26 -5.20 -4.91 16.95
C MET A 26 -5.25 -3.61 16.12
N VAL A 27 -6.26 -2.75 16.37
CA VAL A 27 -6.34 -1.42 15.75
C VAL A 27 -5.10 -0.61 16.08
N ILE A 28 -4.75 -0.46 17.35
CA ILE A 28 -3.57 0.28 17.79
C ILE A 28 -2.28 -0.21 17.10
N LYS A 29 -2.14 -1.52 16.95
CA LYS A 29 -0.98 -2.13 16.30
C LYS A 29 -0.89 -1.79 14.80
N TYR A 30 -2.02 -1.83 14.08
CA TYR A 30 -2.03 -1.77 12.61
C TYR A 30 -2.44 -0.43 12.03
N GLN A 31 -3.08 0.44 12.81
CA GLN A 31 -3.55 1.75 12.35
C GLN A 31 -2.44 2.61 11.71
N PRO A 32 -1.25 2.76 12.32
CA PRO A 32 -0.20 3.58 11.71
C PRO A 32 0.23 3.06 10.33
N ARG A 33 0.31 1.73 10.18
CA ARG A 33 0.70 1.09 8.92
C ARG A 33 -0.39 1.23 7.85
N ILE A 34 -1.65 1.00 8.20
CA ILE A 34 -2.78 1.18 7.28
C ILE A 34 -2.86 2.64 6.84
N MET A 35 -2.67 3.57 7.77
CA MET A 35 -2.63 5.01 7.48
C MET A 35 -1.53 5.36 6.48
N SER A 36 -0.29 4.86 6.69
CA SER A 36 0.85 5.06 5.80
C SER A 36 0.55 4.60 4.36
N VAL A 37 0.01 3.37 4.22
CA VAL A 37 -0.36 2.85 2.90
C VAL A 37 -1.44 3.69 2.25
N LEU A 38 -2.50 4.02 2.97
CA LEU A 38 -3.61 4.80 2.42
C LEU A 38 -3.17 6.21 2.04
N TYR A 39 -2.28 6.84 2.82
CA TYR A 39 -1.69 8.13 2.49
C TYR A 39 -0.93 8.08 1.15
N GLY A 40 -0.18 7.01 0.87
CA GLY A 40 0.48 6.82 -0.43
C GLY A 40 -0.48 6.64 -1.61
N PHE A 41 -1.76 6.26 -1.36
CA PHE A 41 -2.79 6.15 -2.41
C PHE A 41 -3.57 7.43 -2.63
N LEU A 42 -3.69 8.27 -1.61
CA LEU A 42 -4.62 9.40 -1.56
C LEU A 42 -3.83 10.71 -1.54
N LYS A 43 -4.46 11.78 -2.03
CA LYS A 43 -3.80 13.08 -2.12
C LYS A 43 -3.84 13.87 -0.80
N THR A 44 -4.74 13.49 0.12
CA THR A 44 -4.98 14.22 1.36
C THR A 44 -4.85 13.33 2.58
N HIS A 45 -4.33 13.89 3.67
CA HIS A 45 -4.22 13.20 4.96
C HIS A 45 -5.63 12.88 5.53
N SER A 46 -6.58 13.78 5.34
CA SER A 46 -7.96 13.60 5.79
C SER A 46 -8.63 12.39 5.16
N ASP A 47 -8.50 12.22 3.81
CA ASP A 47 -9.07 11.05 3.13
C ASP A 47 -8.40 9.74 3.59
N ALA A 48 -7.08 9.77 3.83
CA ALA A 48 -6.37 8.61 4.35
C ALA A 48 -6.82 8.24 5.76
N GLU A 49 -7.09 9.23 6.62
CA GLU A 49 -7.61 9.02 7.97
C GLU A 49 -9.02 8.42 7.93
N ASP A 50 -9.92 8.99 7.12
CA ASP A 50 -11.27 8.48 6.93
C ASP A 50 -11.29 7.04 6.42
N LEU A 51 -10.49 6.73 5.41
CA LEU A 51 -10.41 5.37 4.87
C LEU A 51 -9.73 4.39 5.84
N THR A 52 -8.83 4.88 6.68
CA THR A 52 -8.25 4.06 7.76
C THR A 52 -9.34 3.66 8.75
N GLN A 53 -10.17 4.59 9.21
CA GLN A 53 -11.30 4.29 10.10
C GLN A 53 -12.27 3.31 9.43
N GLN A 54 -12.67 3.56 8.18
CA GLN A 54 -13.54 2.67 7.41
C GLN A 54 -12.95 1.26 7.24
N THR A 55 -11.63 1.15 7.11
CA THR A 55 -10.92 -0.14 7.02
C THR A 55 -11.16 -0.96 8.28
N PHE A 56 -10.97 -0.37 9.46
CA PHE A 56 -11.16 -1.06 10.73
C PHE A 56 -12.62 -1.37 11.04
N ILE A 57 -13.55 -0.49 10.68
CA ILE A 57 -14.99 -0.76 10.77
C ILE A 57 -15.35 -1.98 9.91
N LYS A 58 -14.88 -2.02 8.64
CA LYS A 58 -15.12 -3.18 7.77
C LYS A 58 -14.42 -4.44 8.25
N ALA A 59 -13.23 -4.31 8.84
CA ALA A 59 -12.53 -5.44 9.43
C ALA A 59 -13.31 -6.01 10.62
N TRP A 60 -13.83 -5.18 11.51
CA TRP A 60 -14.65 -5.61 12.63
C TRP A 60 -15.93 -6.33 12.18
N THR A 61 -16.68 -5.71 11.26
CA THR A 61 -17.96 -6.27 10.78
C THR A 61 -17.82 -7.55 9.95
N ASN A 62 -16.63 -7.86 9.45
CA ASN A 62 -16.34 -9.06 8.68
C ASN A 62 -15.30 -9.98 9.33
N LEU A 63 -15.05 -9.81 10.63
CA LEU A 63 -14.00 -10.55 11.34
C LEU A 63 -14.31 -12.05 11.42
N ASP A 64 -15.59 -12.42 11.42
CA ASP A 64 -16.11 -13.79 11.32
C ASP A 64 -15.66 -14.48 10.01
N LYS A 65 -15.54 -13.73 8.92
CA LYS A 65 -15.13 -14.23 7.59
C LYS A 65 -13.60 -14.41 7.47
N PHE A 66 -12.83 -13.92 8.41
CA PHE A 66 -11.38 -14.13 8.41
C PHE A 66 -11.06 -15.60 8.75
N ARG A 67 -10.67 -16.40 7.75
CA ARG A 67 -10.42 -17.85 7.88
C ARG A 67 -9.01 -18.21 8.36
N GLY A 68 -8.09 -17.23 8.46
CA GLY A 68 -6.70 -17.50 8.84
C GLY A 68 -5.83 -18.08 7.70
N GLU A 69 -6.32 -18.08 6.46
CA GLU A 69 -5.56 -18.50 5.27
C GLU A 69 -4.40 -17.57 4.93
N SER A 70 -4.39 -16.39 5.50
CA SER A 70 -3.30 -15.40 5.46
C SER A 70 -3.14 -14.77 6.83
N SER A 71 -2.06 -13.99 7.05
CA SER A 71 -1.95 -13.20 8.27
C SER A 71 -3.11 -12.19 8.36
N PHE A 72 -3.52 -11.83 9.58
CA PHE A 72 -4.52 -10.78 9.79
C PHE A 72 -4.11 -9.48 9.11
N TYR A 73 -2.82 -9.17 9.18
CA TYR A 73 -2.20 -8.05 8.49
C TYR A 73 -2.48 -8.05 6.98
N THR A 74 -2.22 -9.16 6.28
CA THR A 74 -2.50 -9.30 4.85
C THR A 74 -3.99 -9.11 4.53
N TRP A 75 -4.86 -9.65 5.38
CA TRP A 75 -6.29 -9.54 5.19
C TRP A 75 -6.80 -8.10 5.35
N ILE A 76 -6.37 -7.38 6.39
CA ILE A 76 -6.79 -5.99 6.61
C ILE A 76 -6.25 -5.04 5.53
N TYR A 77 -5.03 -5.31 5.00
CA TYR A 77 -4.49 -4.56 3.87
C TYR A 77 -5.32 -4.71 2.60
N ARG A 78 -5.82 -5.91 2.32
CA ARG A 78 -6.75 -6.11 1.19
C ARG A 78 -8.00 -5.25 1.34
N ILE A 79 -8.53 -5.13 2.54
CA ILE A 79 -9.68 -4.26 2.82
C ILE A 79 -9.31 -2.80 2.53
N ALA A 80 -8.18 -2.32 3.05
CA ALA A 80 -7.70 -0.95 2.88
C ALA A 80 -7.48 -0.59 1.40
N ILE A 81 -6.73 -1.43 0.67
CA ILE A 81 -6.44 -1.21 -0.75
C ILE A 81 -7.74 -1.22 -1.58
N ASN A 82 -8.67 -2.12 -1.30
CA ASN A 82 -9.95 -2.15 -2.02
C ASN A 82 -10.79 -0.89 -1.76
N LEU A 83 -10.73 -0.35 -0.53
CA LEU A 83 -11.38 0.93 -0.21
C LEU A 83 -10.72 2.09 -0.97
N ALA A 84 -9.39 2.17 -0.97
CA ALA A 84 -8.65 3.19 -1.71
C ALA A 84 -8.96 3.16 -3.21
N LYS A 85 -8.96 1.96 -3.82
CA LYS A 85 -9.32 1.74 -5.22
C LYS A 85 -10.72 2.25 -5.55
N ASN A 86 -11.68 1.94 -4.70
CA ASN A 86 -13.06 2.38 -4.89
C ASN A 86 -13.23 3.89 -4.70
N PHE A 87 -12.46 4.47 -3.76
CA PHE A 87 -12.44 5.91 -3.52
C PHE A 87 -11.93 6.68 -4.74
N VAL A 88 -10.78 6.27 -5.28
CA VAL A 88 -10.17 6.91 -6.46
C VAL A 88 -11.02 6.74 -7.73
N LYS A 89 -11.83 5.68 -7.83
CA LYS A 89 -12.72 5.44 -8.97
C LYS A 89 -14.01 6.27 -8.96
N LYS A 90 -14.36 6.94 -7.88
CA LYS A 90 -15.56 7.78 -7.83
C LYS A 90 -15.43 8.96 -8.81
N PRO A 91 -16.49 9.32 -9.58
CA PRO A 91 -16.42 10.37 -10.59
C PRO A 91 -15.98 11.75 -10.07
N SER A 92 -16.24 12.05 -8.81
CA SER A 92 -15.83 13.29 -8.14
C SER A 92 -14.30 13.38 -7.89
N THR A 93 -13.58 12.26 -8.05
CA THR A 93 -12.13 12.18 -7.81
C THR A 93 -11.34 11.99 -9.12
N GLN A 94 -12.05 11.89 -10.27
CA GLN A 94 -11.42 11.69 -11.59
C GLN A 94 -10.95 13.03 -12.16
N ILE A 95 -9.72 13.41 -11.83
CA ILE A 95 -8.91 14.29 -12.67
C ILE A 95 -7.91 13.37 -13.37
N GLU A 96 -8.10 13.25 -14.69
CA GLU A 96 -7.22 12.62 -15.68
C GLU A 96 -6.75 11.17 -15.44
N LYS A 97 -7.40 10.26 -16.18
CA LYS A 97 -6.89 8.90 -16.41
C LYS A 97 -6.03 8.89 -17.66
N THR A 98 -4.75 8.69 -17.52
CA THR A 98 -3.93 8.09 -18.57
C THR A 98 -3.90 6.60 -18.33
N SER A 99 -4.73 5.87 -19.07
CA SER A 99 -4.71 4.39 -19.07
C SER A 99 -3.60 3.93 -20.01
N LEU A 100 -2.42 3.67 -19.47
CA LEU A 100 -1.40 2.90 -20.18
C LEU A 100 -1.73 1.42 -20.02
N SER A 101 -1.94 0.75 -21.15
CA SER A 101 -2.01 -0.72 -21.23
C SER A 101 -0.63 -1.28 -20.87
N ILE A 102 -0.56 -2.02 -19.78
CA ILE A 102 0.68 -2.64 -19.30
C ILE A 102 0.79 -4.00 -19.97
N ASP A 103 1.65 -4.12 -20.99
CA ASP A 103 2.09 -5.41 -21.51
C ASP A 103 2.96 -6.12 -20.46
N GLU A 104 2.50 -7.30 -20.05
CA GLU A 104 3.17 -8.13 -19.04
C GLU A 104 4.31 -8.93 -19.70
N HIS A 105 5.44 -8.28 -19.95
CA HIS A 105 6.66 -9.01 -20.32
C HIS A 105 7.51 -9.31 -19.08
N GLN A 106 7.98 -10.54 -19.03
CA GLN A 106 8.82 -11.08 -17.96
C GLN A 106 10.26 -10.63 -18.21
N TYR A 107 10.79 -9.76 -17.35
CA TYR A 107 12.19 -9.32 -17.39
C TYR A 107 12.93 -9.85 -16.17
N ASP A 108 14.13 -10.40 -16.38
CA ASP A 108 15.11 -10.65 -15.32
C ASP A 108 15.81 -9.34 -15.00
N LEU A 109 15.65 -8.83 -13.77
CA LEU A 109 16.02 -7.47 -13.41
C LEU A 109 16.90 -7.44 -12.16
N PRO A 110 17.92 -6.52 -12.09
CA PRO A 110 18.77 -6.35 -10.91
C PRO A 110 17.97 -5.84 -9.70
N GLU A 111 18.29 -6.34 -8.50
CA GLU A 111 17.60 -6.03 -7.24
C GLU A 111 18.05 -4.70 -6.57
N ASP A 112 19.10 -4.02 -7.06
CA ASP A 112 19.90 -3.07 -6.26
C ASP A 112 19.66 -1.57 -6.54
N LEU A 113 18.49 -1.15 -7.04
CA LEU A 113 18.17 0.27 -7.16
C LEU A 113 17.27 0.73 -6.00
N ASP A 114 17.82 1.52 -5.08
CA ASP A 114 17.07 2.23 -4.04
C ASP A 114 16.81 3.69 -4.46
N PRO A 115 15.61 4.01 -4.99
CA PRO A 115 15.30 5.37 -5.45
C PRO A 115 15.11 6.37 -4.31
N LEU A 116 14.93 5.91 -3.07
CA LEU A 116 14.66 6.78 -1.94
C LEU A 116 15.94 7.33 -1.28
N SER A 117 17.10 6.73 -1.56
CA SER A 117 18.39 7.17 -1.00
C SER A 117 18.84 8.56 -1.49
N PHE A 118 18.24 9.09 -2.56
CA PHE A 118 18.62 10.37 -3.19
C PHE A 118 17.81 11.59 -2.69
N ILE A 119 16.78 11.39 -1.83
CA ILE A 119 15.82 12.45 -1.50
C ILE A 119 16.17 13.11 -0.18
N SER A 120 16.88 14.25 -0.25
CA SER A 120 17.25 15.06 0.92
C SER A 120 16.51 16.41 1.06
N ASN A 121 15.58 16.74 0.14
CA ASN A 121 14.92 18.04 0.10
C ASN A 121 13.37 17.90 0.17
N GLU A 122 12.70 18.77 0.98
CA GLU A 122 11.24 18.75 1.13
C GLU A 122 10.49 18.96 -0.20
N GLN A 123 11.03 19.75 -1.12
CA GLN A 123 10.45 19.98 -2.45
C GLN A 123 10.48 18.69 -3.30
N LEU A 124 11.60 17.95 -3.26
CA LEU A 124 11.75 16.68 -3.95
C LEU A 124 10.80 15.62 -3.34
N LYS A 125 10.63 15.64 -2.03
CA LYS A 125 9.69 14.74 -1.34
C LYS A 125 8.24 15.01 -1.75
N SER A 126 7.84 16.27 -1.80
CA SER A 126 6.50 16.68 -2.26
C SER A 126 6.27 16.29 -3.74
N GLY A 127 7.27 16.46 -4.59
CA GLY A 127 7.25 16.02 -5.99
C GLY A 127 7.07 14.50 -6.11
N LEU A 128 7.84 13.73 -5.32
CA LEU A 128 7.73 12.27 -5.27
C LEU A 128 6.33 11.80 -4.85
N ASP A 129 5.77 12.36 -3.78
CA ASP A 129 4.45 12.00 -3.29
C ASP A 129 3.36 12.29 -4.36
N SER A 130 3.49 13.41 -5.06
CA SER A 130 2.61 13.78 -6.16
C SER A 130 2.76 12.82 -7.34
N PHE A 131 3.99 12.47 -7.71
CA PHE A 131 4.29 11.54 -8.79
C PHE A 131 3.76 10.13 -8.48
N ILE A 132 4.04 9.60 -7.28
CA ILE A 132 3.51 8.30 -6.83
C ILE A 132 1.98 8.31 -6.88
N SER A 133 1.35 9.41 -6.49
CA SER A 133 -0.12 9.54 -6.51
C SER A 133 -0.70 9.47 -7.93
N SER A 134 0.04 9.94 -8.95
CA SER A 134 -0.36 9.90 -10.36
C SER A 134 -0.09 8.55 -11.04
N MET A 135 0.78 7.72 -10.45
CA MET A 135 1.22 6.45 -11.03
C MET A 135 0.06 5.47 -11.25
N PRO A 136 0.13 4.60 -12.29
CA PRO A 136 -0.85 3.55 -12.49
C PRO A 136 -1.09 2.70 -11.24
N GLU A 137 -2.35 2.43 -10.91
CA GLU A 137 -2.77 1.79 -9.64
C GLU A 137 -1.98 0.51 -9.31
N LYS A 138 -1.74 -0.35 -10.31
CA LYS A 138 -1.06 -1.63 -10.10
C LYS A 138 0.43 -1.44 -9.72
N LEU A 139 1.10 -0.46 -10.31
CA LEU A 139 2.50 -0.12 -10.01
C LEU A 139 2.58 0.53 -8.63
N LYS A 140 1.74 1.54 -8.38
CA LYS A 140 1.63 2.25 -7.10
C LYS A 140 1.43 1.27 -5.94
N THR A 141 0.46 0.33 -6.06
CA THR A 141 0.18 -0.66 -5.01
C THR A 141 1.41 -1.50 -4.69
N ALA A 142 2.07 -2.05 -5.71
CA ALA A 142 3.24 -2.89 -5.50
C ALA A 142 4.40 -2.11 -4.89
N PHE A 143 4.64 -0.89 -5.37
CA PHE A 143 5.69 0.01 -4.90
C PHE A 143 5.47 0.40 -3.42
N ILE A 144 4.29 0.89 -3.06
CA ILE A 144 3.98 1.30 -1.67
C ILE A 144 4.14 0.13 -0.71
N LEU A 145 3.63 -1.04 -1.05
CA LEU A 145 3.77 -2.23 -0.20
C LEU A 145 5.24 -2.65 -0.04
N ARG A 146 6.08 -2.44 -1.05
CA ARG A 146 7.50 -2.78 -0.99
C ARG A 146 8.30 -1.74 -0.21
N GLU A 147 8.24 -0.47 -0.62
CA GLU A 147 9.14 0.58 -0.15
C GLU A 147 8.67 1.19 1.19
N TYR A 148 7.38 1.41 1.36
CA TYR A 148 6.85 2.01 2.59
C TYR A 148 6.57 0.97 3.68
N GLU A 149 6.20 -0.26 3.31
CA GLU A 149 5.80 -1.28 4.25
C GLU A 149 6.81 -2.43 4.39
N GLY A 150 7.85 -2.45 3.58
CA GLY A 150 8.88 -3.48 3.61
C GLY A 150 8.38 -4.90 3.35
N LYS A 151 7.29 -5.06 2.57
CA LYS A 151 6.70 -6.35 2.27
C LYS A 151 7.58 -7.18 1.35
N SER A 152 7.60 -8.51 1.55
CA SER A 152 8.21 -9.43 0.60
C SER A 152 7.40 -9.51 -0.70
N TYR A 153 8.02 -9.94 -1.78
CA TYR A 153 7.33 -10.12 -3.06
C TYR A 153 6.19 -11.15 -2.95
N GLU A 154 6.36 -12.17 -2.14
CA GLU A 154 5.36 -13.20 -1.86
C GLU A 154 4.16 -12.62 -1.11
N GLU A 155 4.40 -11.81 -0.08
CA GLU A 155 3.33 -11.11 0.65
C GLU A 155 2.57 -10.16 -0.28
N ILE A 156 3.27 -9.41 -1.12
CA ILE A 156 2.65 -8.50 -2.10
C ILE A 156 1.84 -9.28 -3.13
N ALA A 157 2.35 -10.42 -3.63
CA ALA A 157 1.63 -11.31 -4.55
C ALA A 157 0.30 -11.77 -3.94
N VAL A 158 0.32 -12.17 -2.66
CA VAL A 158 -0.89 -12.56 -1.92
C VAL A 158 -1.85 -11.38 -1.77
N VAL A 159 -1.37 -10.19 -1.39
CA VAL A 159 -2.21 -8.97 -1.23
C VAL A 159 -2.85 -8.54 -2.54
N THR A 160 -2.07 -8.53 -3.62
CA THR A 160 -2.49 -8.02 -4.93
C THR A 160 -3.15 -9.07 -5.83
N ASN A 161 -3.16 -10.34 -5.38
CA ASN A 161 -3.68 -11.50 -6.09
C ASN A 161 -3.07 -11.62 -7.51
N CYS A 162 -1.73 -11.61 -7.59
CA CYS A 162 -1.00 -11.79 -8.84
C CYS A 162 0.29 -12.60 -8.62
N PRO A 163 0.89 -13.20 -9.66
CA PRO A 163 2.15 -13.94 -9.55
C PRO A 163 3.30 -13.10 -9.01
N VAL A 164 4.26 -13.73 -8.32
CA VAL A 164 5.45 -13.05 -7.78
C VAL A 164 6.27 -12.37 -8.88
N GLY A 165 6.40 -13.00 -10.07
CA GLY A 165 7.06 -12.38 -11.22
C GLY A 165 6.41 -11.08 -11.67
N THR A 166 5.06 -11.02 -11.63
CA THR A 166 4.30 -9.80 -11.91
C THR A 166 4.56 -8.72 -10.86
N VAL A 167 4.72 -9.10 -9.59
CA VAL A 167 5.08 -8.14 -8.52
C VAL A 167 6.46 -7.54 -8.79
N ARG A 168 7.46 -8.38 -9.11
CA ARG A 168 8.82 -7.92 -9.44
C ARG A 168 8.82 -6.91 -10.58
N SER A 169 8.17 -7.24 -11.68
CA SER A 169 8.11 -6.35 -12.85
C SER A 169 7.39 -5.03 -12.54
N ARG A 170 6.33 -5.06 -11.72
CA ARG A 170 5.63 -3.82 -11.30
C ARG A 170 6.50 -2.93 -10.44
N ILE A 171 7.20 -3.49 -9.45
CA ILE A 171 8.09 -2.73 -8.58
C ILE A 171 9.24 -2.13 -9.39
N PHE A 172 9.84 -2.92 -10.29
CA PHE A 172 10.89 -2.43 -11.15
C PHE A 172 10.44 -1.25 -12.02
N ARG A 173 9.31 -1.39 -12.73
CA ARG A 173 8.77 -0.30 -13.56
C ARG A 173 8.45 0.95 -12.72
N ALA A 174 7.88 0.77 -11.53
CA ALA A 174 7.61 1.90 -10.64
C ALA A 174 8.90 2.64 -10.27
N ARG A 175 9.98 1.92 -9.97
CA ARG A 175 11.29 2.51 -9.69
C ARG A 175 11.88 3.23 -10.90
N GLU A 176 11.79 2.63 -12.09
CA GLU A 176 12.24 3.28 -13.33
C GLU A 176 11.49 4.59 -13.62
N GLU A 177 10.15 4.57 -13.49
CA GLU A 177 9.34 5.78 -13.68
C GLU A 177 9.75 6.89 -12.70
N ILE A 178 10.00 6.56 -11.43
CA ILE A 178 10.47 7.52 -10.42
C ILE A 178 11.87 8.08 -10.79
N ILE A 179 12.80 7.21 -11.16
CA ILE A 179 14.16 7.63 -11.55
C ILE A 179 14.11 8.55 -12.77
N ASN A 180 13.29 8.23 -13.77
CA ASN A 180 13.15 9.06 -14.96
C ASN A 180 12.51 10.40 -14.64
N TYR A 181 11.48 10.44 -13.81
CA TYR A 181 10.88 11.70 -13.34
C TYR A 181 11.89 12.61 -12.67
N PHE A 182 12.73 12.10 -11.77
CA PHE A 182 13.74 12.93 -11.12
C PHE A 182 14.91 13.31 -12.04
N LYS A 183 15.26 12.47 -13.01
CA LYS A 183 16.26 12.86 -14.01
C LYS A 183 15.75 14.06 -14.83
N GLU A 184 14.53 14.04 -15.31
CA GLU A 184 13.94 15.16 -16.05
C GLU A 184 13.89 16.44 -15.21
N GLU A 185 13.44 16.36 -13.95
CA GLU A 185 13.42 17.51 -13.04
C GLU A 185 14.81 18.08 -12.72
N LEU A 186 15.86 17.26 -12.68
CA LEU A 186 17.23 17.69 -12.44
C LEU A 186 17.85 18.35 -13.69
N TYR A 187 17.51 17.84 -14.89
CA TYR A 187 18.02 18.43 -16.14
C TYR A 187 17.30 19.71 -16.56
N GLU A 188 16.06 19.96 -16.11
CA GLU A 188 15.35 21.22 -16.37
C GLU A 188 15.79 22.38 -15.46
N ARG A 189 16.62 22.11 -14.44
CA ARG A 189 17.14 23.11 -13.49
C ARG A 189 18.55 23.61 -13.81
N ASP A 190 19.23 23.03 -14.79
CA ASP A 190 20.51 23.49 -15.35
C ASP A 190 20.27 24.29 -16.63
#